data_c3de8f82caef47462db6eca37fe53d9b
#
_entry.id   c3de8f82caef47462db6eca37fe53d9b
#
_cell.length_a   1.000
_cell.length_b   1.000
_cell.length_c   1.000
_cell.angle_alpha   90.00
_cell.angle_beta   90.00
_cell.angle_gamma   90.00
#
_symmetry.space_group_name_H-M   'P 1'
#
loop_
_entity.id
_entity.type
_entity.pdbx_description
1 polymer ?
#
loop_
_entity_poly.entity_id
_entity_poly.type
_entity_poly.pdbx_seq_one_letter_code
_entity_poly.pdbx_strand_id
1 'polypeptide(L)'
;MVAIGECGLDYHYDNSPRNIQREIFAKQIQLAHQRALPLVIHTRDAWDDTFDILDLEGIPSKTVFHCFTGGPEEAEAGLQRGAYLSFSGIITFPSAPELREAAALAPADRYMVETDAPYLAPVPKRGKQNHPSWVTFVGEGVAAARGVEVETVAAESWSTASDFYGLGD
;
A
#
# COMPACT_ATOMS: atom_id res chain seq x y z
N MET A 1 -3.10 13.91 -14.16
CA MET A 1 -2.27 12.85 -13.54
C MET A 1 -2.24 13.13 -12.05
N VAL A 2 -2.60 12.16 -11.22
CA VAL A 2 -2.73 12.37 -9.77
C VAL A 2 -1.64 11.66 -8.96
N ALA A 3 -0.89 10.75 -9.56
CA ALA A 3 0.23 10.03 -8.95
C ALA A 3 1.19 9.46 -10.01
N ILE A 4 2.40 9.12 -9.62
CA ILE A 4 3.32 8.25 -10.35
C ILE A 4 3.16 6.85 -9.78
N GLY A 5 2.87 5.88 -10.61
CA GLY A 5 2.66 4.49 -10.18
C GLY A 5 1.85 3.70 -11.21
N GLU A 6 1.70 2.46 -10.97
CA GLU A 6 2.35 1.61 -10.01
C GLU A 6 3.83 1.43 -10.39
N CYS A 7 4.74 1.55 -9.43
CA CYS A 7 6.18 1.41 -9.67
C CYS A 7 6.85 0.64 -8.52
N GLY A 8 8.03 0.11 -8.74
CA GLY A 8 8.77 -0.59 -7.70
C GLY A 8 9.29 -1.95 -8.12
N LEU A 9 9.44 -2.82 -7.12
CA LEU A 9 10.23 -4.01 -7.24
C LEU A 9 9.37 -5.26 -7.00
N ASP A 10 9.46 -6.21 -7.93
CA ASP A 10 8.86 -7.53 -7.78
C ASP A 10 9.92 -8.61 -7.98
N TYR A 11 10.42 -9.17 -6.87
CA TYR A 11 11.40 -10.24 -6.89
C TYR A 11 10.77 -11.63 -6.79
N HIS A 12 9.44 -11.68 -6.71
CA HIS A 12 8.69 -12.93 -6.77
C HIS A 12 8.54 -13.43 -8.22
N TYR A 13 8.11 -12.55 -9.12
CA TYR A 13 7.94 -12.89 -10.53
C TYR A 13 9.20 -12.68 -11.35
N ASP A 14 10.08 -11.73 -10.96
CA ASP A 14 11.32 -11.40 -11.67
C ASP A 14 11.15 -11.23 -13.19
N ASN A 15 10.05 -10.60 -13.62
CA ASN A 15 9.71 -10.38 -15.03
C ASN A 15 10.74 -9.53 -15.78
N SER A 16 11.57 -8.80 -15.04
CA SER A 16 12.73 -8.04 -15.55
C SER A 16 13.92 -8.26 -14.64
N PRO A 17 15.17 -8.16 -15.14
CA PRO A 17 16.36 -8.25 -14.30
C PRO A 17 16.31 -7.25 -13.14
N ARG A 18 16.67 -7.68 -11.92
CA ARG A 18 16.55 -6.87 -10.70
C ARG A 18 17.32 -5.55 -10.77
N ASN A 19 18.49 -5.53 -11.41
CA ASN A 19 19.24 -4.29 -11.61
C ASN A 19 18.46 -3.27 -12.48
N ILE A 20 17.72 -3.74 -13.47
CA ILE A 20 16.87 -2.87 -14.31
C ILE A 20 15.65 -2.40 -13.53
N GLN A 21 15.00 -3.29 -12.74
CA GLN A 21 13.88 -2.89 -11.87
C GLN A 21 14.32 -1.77 -10.93
N ARG A 22 15.47 -1.91 -10.26
CA ARG A 22 16.04 -0.91 -9.33
C ARG A 22 16.33 0.42 -10.02
N GLU A 23 16.98 0.39 -11.20
CA GLU A 23 17.29 1.58 -11.99
C GLU A 23 16.00 2.34 -12.38
N ILE A 24 14.99 1.61 -12.87
CA ILE A 24 13.72 2.23 -13.28
C ILE A 24 12.96 2.76 -12.07
N PHE A 25 12.93 2.04 -10.95
CA PHE A 25 12.30 2.51 -9.73
C PHE A 25 12.92 3.83 -9.23
N ALA A 26 14.25 3.93 -9.19
CA ALA A 26 14.93 5.18 -8.85
C ALA A 26 14.51 6.35 -9.77
N LYS A 27 14.44 6.12 -11.09
CA LYS A 27 13.96 7.13 -12.06
C LYS A 27 12.50 7.55 -11.81
N GLN A 28 11.65 6.64 -11.38
CA GLN A 28 10.24 6.93 -11.08
C GLN A 28 10.10 7.75 -9.79
N ILE A 29 10.93 7.50 -8.78
CA ILE A 29 11.04 8.35 -7.58
C ILE A 29 11.46 9.78 -7.98
N GLN A 30 12.51 9.91 -8.78
CA GLN A 30 12.98 11.21 -9.28
C GLN A 30 11.88 11.94 -10.07
N LEU A 31 11.09 11.21 -10.88
CA LEU A 31 9.97 11.79 -11.61
C LEU A 31 8.86 12.28 -10.66
N ALA A 32 8.56 11.53 -9.59
CA ALA A 32 7.60 11.95 -8.57
C ALA A 32 8.04 13.26 -7.90
N HIS A 33 9.32 13.39 -7.55
CA HIS A 33 9.89 14.65 -7.04
C HIS A 33 9.77 15.80 -8.04
N GLN A 34 10.19 15.59 -9.30
CA GLN A 34 10.16 16.62 -10.34
C GLN A 34 8.75 17.13 -10.63
N ARG A 35 7.74 16.29 -10.48
CA ARG A 35 6.34 16.60 -10.74
C ARG A 35 5.56 16.99 -9.49
N ALA A 36 6.17 16.89 -8.30
CA ALA A 36 5.50 17.06 -7.01
C ALA A 36 4.22 16.21 -6.90
N LEU A 37 4.31 14.95 -7.34
CA LEU A 37 3.19 14.01 -7.37
C LEU A 37 3.38 12.90 -6.34
N PRO A 38 2.28 12.35 -5.80
CA PRO A 38 2.31 11.12 -5.00
C PRO A 38 3.00 9.97 -5.73
N LEU A 39 3.69 9.12 -4.97
CA LEU A 39 4.31 7.88 -5.43
C LEU A 39 3.55 6.67 -4.91
N VAL A 40 3.14 5.77 -5.81
CA VAL A 40 2.43 4.53 -5.50
C VAL A 40 3.38 3.37 -5.75
N ILE A 41 3.78 2.68 -4.68
CA ILE A 41 4.82 1.66 -4.71
C ILE A 41 4.21 0.26 -4.62
N HIS A 42 4.62 -0.60 -5.55
CA HIS A 42 4.56 -2.05 -5.43
C HIS A 42 5.89 -2.57 -4.87
N THR A 43 5.85 -3.44 -3.86
CA THR A 43 7.04 -4.19 -3.44
C THR A 43 6.65 -5.61 -3.04
N ARG A 44 7.35 -6.59 -3.61
CA ARG A 44 7.12 -8.00 -3.34
C ARG A 44 8.45 -8.75 -3.27
N ASP A 45 8.73 -9.35 -2.10
CA ASP A 45 10.00 -10.03 -1.80
C ASP A 45 11.23 -9.13 -2.03
N ALA A 46 11.08 -7.79 -1.87
CA ALA A 46 12.08 -6.78 -2.22
C ALA A 46 12.17 -5.60 -1.23
N TRP A 47 11.78 -5.80 0.03
CA TRP A 47 11.68 -4.71 1.00
C TRP A 47 13.01 -3.99 1.25
N ASP A 48 14.11 -4.73 1.43
CA ASP A 48 15.43 -4.14 1.69
C ASP A 48 15.86 -3.21 0.56
N ASP A 49 15.83 -3.70 -0.68
CA ASP A 49 16.18 -2.90 -1.86
C ASP A 49 15.22 -1.72 -2.07
N THR A 50 13.93 -1.89 -1.74
CA THR A 50 12.94 -0.81 -1.83
C THR A 50 13.26 0.31 -0.85
N PHE A 51 13.56 -0.02 0.41
CA PHE A 51 13.93 0.98 1.41
C PHE A 51 15.29 1.62 1.11
N ASP A 52 16.28 0.84 0.68
CA ASP A 52 17.60 1.36 0.30
C ASP A 52 17.50 2.40 -0.83
N ILE A 53 16.70 2.13 -1.85
CA ILE A 53 16.51 3.06 -2.96
C ILE A 53 15.74 4.30 -2.53
N LEU A 54 14.71 4.16 -1.69
CA LEU A 54 13.99 5.30 -1.13
C LEU A 54 14.88 6.19 -0.26
N ASP A 55 15.76 5.60 0.53
CA ASP A 55 16.70 6.33 1.37
C ASP A 55 17.77 7.05 0.53
N LEU A 56 18.21 6.44 -0.58
CA LEU A 56 19.19 7.02 -1.50
C LEU A 56 18.62 8.18 -2.33
N GLU A 57 17.43 7.99 -2.90
CA GLU A 57 16.79 8.98 -3.80
C GLU A 57 15.98 10.05 -3.05
N GLY A 58 15.75 9.84 -1.76
CA GLY A 58 14.79 10.60 -0.95
C GLY A 58 13.35 10.18 -1.19
N ILE A 59 12.60 9.97 -0.12
CA ILE A 59 11.20 9.60 -0.24
C ILE A 59 10.32 10.81 -0.60
N PRO A 60 9.46 10.76 -1.63
CA PRO A 60 8.47 11.80 -1.88
C PRO A 60 7.50 11.94 -0.69
N SER A 61 7.09 13.17 -0.39
CA SER A 61 6.26 13.48 0.80
C SER A 61 4.93 12.74 0.87
N LYS A 62 4.41 12.30 -0.27
CA LYS A 62 3.21 11.48 -0.41
C LYS A 62 3.60 10.18 -1.10
N THR A 63 3.99 9.20 -0.32
CA THR A 63 4.38 7.87 -0.81
C THR A 63 3.50 6.82 -0.14
N VAL A 64 2.92 5.90 -0.89
CA VAL A 64 2.11 4.80 -0.39
C VAL A 64 2.65 3.45 -0.88
N PHE A 65 2.77 2.50 0.03
CA PHE A 65 2.92 1.09 -0.32
C PHE A 65 1.54 0.54 -0.62
N HIS A 66 1.23 0.39 -1.90
CA HIS A 66 -0.04 -0.17 -2.34
C HIS A 66 -0.05 -1.67 -2.13
N CYS A 67 -1.23 -2.23 -1.92
CA CYS A 67 -1.42 -3.66 -1.66
C CYS A 67 -0.38 -4.20 -0.66
N PHE A 68 -0.22 -3.50 0.48
CA PHE A 68 0.82 -3.79 1.46
C PHE A 68 0.78 -5.25 1.91
N THR A 69 1.92 -5.93 1.82
CA THR A 69 2.09 -7.35 2.13
C THR A 69 3.18 -7.63 3.17
N GLY A 70 3.81 -6.59 3.71
CA GLY A 70 4.78 -6.70 4.80
C GLY A 70 4.14 -7.02 6.15
N GLY A 71 4.97 -7.33 7.11
CA GLY A 71 4.62 -7.47 8.52
C GLY A 71 4.79 -6.15 9.29
N PRO A 72 4.75 -6.25 10.65
CA PRO A 72 4.93 -5.08 11.52
C PRO A 72 6.25 -4.34 11.29
N GLU A 73 7.34 -5.06 11.04
CA GLU A 73 8.67 -4.48 10.86
C GLU A 73 8.74 -3.59 9.61
N GLU A 74 8.22 -4.08 8.47
CA GLU A 74 8.16 -3.31 7.22
C GLU A 74 7.15 -2.16 7.32
N ALA A 75 6.06 -2.35 8.05
CA ALA A 75 5.09 -1.29 8.31
C ALA A 75 5.72 -0.16 9.12
N GLU A 76 6.40 -0.47 10.23
CA GLU A 76 7.12 0.53 11.04
C GLU A 76 8.20 1.24 10.22
N ALA A 77 8.99 0.50 9.45
CA ALA A 77 10.04 1.05 8.59
C ALA A 77 9.49 2.03 7.54
N GLY A 78 8.35 1.68 6.93
CA GLY A 78 7.65 2.55 5.98
C GLY A 78 7.08 3.80 6.65
N LEU A 79 6.39 3.63 7.77
CA LEU A 79 5.78 4.73 8.55
C LEU A 79 6.82 5.72 9.10
N GLN A 80 7.97 5.23 9.58
CA GLN A 80 9.08 6.07 10.04
C GLN A 80 9.64 6.97 8.93
N ARG A 81 9.56 6.53 7.67
CA ARG A 81 9.92 7.30 6.48
C ARG A 81 8.80 8.24 6.02
N GLY A 82 7.65 8.27 6.70
CA GLY A 82 6.50 9.10 6.37
C GLY A 82 5.58 8.51 5.29
N ALA A 83 5.78 7.24 4.92
CA ALA A 83 4.92 6.56 3.95
C ALA A 83 3.52 6.24 4.52
N TYR A 84 2.61 5.92 3.62
CA TYR A 84 1.27 5.42 3.88
C TYR A 84 1.20 3.93 3.52
N LEU A 85 0.29 3.20 4.15
CA LEU A 85 0.03 1.80 3.87
C LEU A 85 -1.36 1.64 3.25
N SER A 86 -1.49 0.91 2.16
CA SER A 86 -2.78 0.60 1.56
C SER A 86 -3.07 -0.89 1.67
N PHE A 87 -4.15 -1.24 2.37
CA PHE A 87 -4.52 -2.63 2.65
C PHE A 87 -5.55 -3.13 1.63
N SER A 88 -5.29 -4.31 1.09
CA SER A 88 -6.14 -4.98 0.10
C SER A 88 -6.89 -6.19 0.69
N GLY A 89 -7.55 -6.96 -0.17
CA GLY A 89 -8.28 -8.16 0.22
C GLY A 89 -7.47 -9.20 1.02
N ILE A 90 -6.14 -9.14 0.96
CA ILE A 90 -5.24 -10.03 1.71
C ILE A 90 -5.47 -9.92 3.23
N ILE A 91 -5.84 -8.75 3.76
CA ILE A 91 -6.12 -8.54 5.20
C ILE A 91 -7.16 -9.53 5.74
N THR A 92 -8.07 -9.98 4.88
CA THR A 92 -9.14 -10.94 5.22
C THR A 92 -8.70 -12.40 5.20
N PHE A 93 -7.48 -12.70 4.71
CA PHE A 93 -7.02 -14.08 4.54
C PHE A 93 -6.57 -14.66 5.89
N PRO A 94 -6.98 -15.90 6.21
CA PRO A 94 -6.51 -16.55 7.45
C PRO A 94 -4.99 -16.64 7.56
N SER A 95 -4.30 -16.74 6.42
CA SER A 95 -2.83 -16.86 6.34
C SER A 95 -2.06 -15.55 6.50
N ALA A 96 -2.73 -14.43 6.79
CA ALA A 96 -2.10 -13.12 6.90
C ALA A 96 -2.18 -12.50 8.32
N PRO A 97 -1.69 -13.19 9.38
CA PRO A 97 -1.71 -12.63 10.73
C PRO A 97 -0.82 -11.40 10.87
N GLU A 98 0.39 -11.43 10.32
CA GLU A 98 1.36 -10.32 10.39
C GLU A 98 0.83 -9.04 9.71
N LEU A 99 0.10 -9.19 8.59
CA LEU A 99 -0.56 -8.06 7.94
C LEU A 99 -1.62 -7.41 8.83
N ARG A 100 -2.35 -8.20 9.62
CA ARG A 100 -3.31 -7.66 10.60
C ARG A 100 -2.62 -6.93 11.74
N GLU A 101 -1.46 -7.42 12.19
CA GLU A 101 -0.61 -6.71 13.17
C GLU A 101 -0.12 -5.38 12.59
N ALA A 102 0.35 -5.35 11.34
CA ALA A 102 0.72 -4.13 10.64
C ALA A 102 -0.45 -3.13 10.53
N ALA A 103 -1.66 -3.60 10.23
CA ALA A 103 -2.85 -2.75 10.17
C ALA A 103 -3.25 -2.19 11.56
N ALA A 104 -3.05 -2.97 12.62
CA ALA A 104 -3.36 -2.55 13.99
C ALA A 104 -2.43 -1.41 14.47
N LEU A 105 -1.16 -1.41 14.03
CA LEU A 105 -0.19 -0.37 14.44
C LEU A 105 -0.23 0.90 13.58
N ALA A 106 -0.83 0.85 12.37
CA ALA A 106 -0.86 1.99 11.47
C ALA A 106 -1.65 3.17 12.06
N PRO A 107 -1.12 4.42 12.09
CA PRO A 107 -1.86 5.59 12.52
C PRO A 107 -3.12 5.84 11.67
N ALA A 108 -4.14 6.46 12.25
CA ALA A 108 -5.43 6.72 11.61
C ALA A 108 -5.32 7.52 10.29
N ASP A 109 -4.31 8.40 10.21
CA ASP A 109 -4.04 9.26 9.06
C ASP A 109 -2.93 8.72 8.14
N ARG A 110 -2.55 7.45 8.26
CA ARG A 110 -1.45 6.82 7.52
C ARG A 110 -1.82 5.52 6.82
N TYR A 111 -3.11 5.19 6.74
CA TYR A 111 -3.53 4.02 5.99
C TYR A 111 -4.72 4.30 5.07
N MET A 112 -4.85 3.48 4.05
CA MET A 112 -5.96 3.44 3.10
C MET A 112 -6.42 2.00 2.90
N VAL A 113 -7.60 1.83 2.32
CA VAL A 113 -8.11 0.53 1.86
C VAL A 113 -8.29 0.55 0.35
N GLU A 114 -8.01 -0.60 -0.28
CA GLU A 114 -8.12 -0.80 -1.72
C GLU A 114 -8.63 -2.20 -2.04
N THR A 115 -8.86 -2.51 -3.30
CA THR A 115 -9.28 -3.85 -3.72
C THR A 115 -8.20 -4.64 -4.43
N ASP A 116 -7.34 -4.00 -5.18
CA ASP A 116 -6.45 -4.61 -6.17
C ASP A 116 -7.21 -5.47 -7.21
N ALA A 117 -8.45 -5.07 -7.52
CA ALA A 117 -9.28 -5.78 -8.50
C ALA A 117 -8.61 -5.77 -9.89
N PRO A 118 -8.63 -6.89 -10.62
CA PRO A 118 -9.47 -8.08 -10.45
C PRO A 118 -8.87 -9.20 -9.56
N TYR A 119 -7.76 -8.93 -8.89
CA TYR A 119 -7.02 -9.88 -8.05
C TYR A 119 -7.50 -9.83 -6.59
N LEU A 120 -6.99 -10.74 -5.76
CA LEU A 120 -7.06 -10.70 -4.30
C LEU A 120 -8.48 -10.60 -3.72
N ALA A 121 -9.46 -11.26 -4.34
CA ALA A 121 -10.84 -11.29 -3.83
C ALA A 121 -10.86 -11.60 -2.33
N PRO A 122 -11.47 -10.71 -1.49
CA PRO A 122 -11.49 -10.90 -0.04
C PRO A 122 -12.34 -12.10 0.38
N VAL A 123 -12.19 -12.55 1.63
CA VAL A 123 -13.17 -13.45 2.26
C VAL A 123 -14.46 -12.64 2.47
N PRO A 124 -15.68 -13.16 2.15
CA PRO A 124 -15.96 -14.54 1.74
C PRO A 124 -15.97 -14.78 0.21
N LYS A 125 -15.38 -13.91 -0.58
CA LYS A 125 -15.43 -13.95 -2.05
C LYS A 125 -14.26 -14.71 -2.69
N ARG A 126 -13.41 -15.38 -1.92
CA ARG A 126 -12.24 -16.14 -2.40
C ARG A 126 -12.58 -17.06 -3.59
N GLY A 127 -11.64 -17.13 -4.55
CA GLY A 127 -11.82 -17.94 -5.76
C GLY A 127 -12.67 -17.30 -6.87
N LYS A 128 -13.19 -16.09 -6.64
CA LYS A 128 -13.87 -15.28 -7.66
C LYS A 128 -12.97 -14.17 -8.16
N GLN A 129 -13.27 -13.63 -9.33
CA GLN A 129 -12.67 -12.39 -9.80
C GLN A 129 -13.09 -11.26 -8.85
N ASN A 130 -12.12 -10.48 -8.36
CA ASN A 130 -12.39 -9.39 -7.43
C ASN A 130 -13.12 -8.23 -8.12
N HIS A 131 -13.83 -7.43 -7.33
CA HIS A 131 -14.64 -6.33 -7.81
C HIS A 131 -14.48 -5.10 -6.88
N PRO A 132 -14.40 -3.86 -7.42
CA PRO A 132 -14.22 -2.66 -6.59
C PRO A 132 -15.23 -2.49 -5.46
N SER A 133 -16.49 -2.92 -5.66
CA SER A 133 -17.52 -2.87 -4.61
C SER A 133 -17.23 -3.77 -3.39
N TRP A 134 -16.25 -4.67 -3.47
CA TRP A 134 -15.86 -5.54 -2.35
C TRP A 134 -14.81 -4.89 -1.44
N VAL A 135 -14.48 -3.63 -1.64
CA VAL A 135 -13.65 -2.85 -0.71
C VAL A 135 -14.24 -2.82 0.70
N THR A 136 -15.57 -2.96 0.84
CA THR A 136 -16.24 -3.03 2.15
C THR A 136 -15.73 -4.19 3.00
N PHE A 137 -15.48 -5.38 2.40
CA PHE A 137 -14.90 -6.52 3.12
C PHE A 137 -13.45 -6.25 3.56
N VAL A 138 -12.71 -5.45 2.81
CA VAL A 138 -11.36 -5.02 3.22
C VAL A 138 -11.46 -4.10 4.43
N GLY A 139 -12.37 -3.12 4.39
CA GLY A 139 -12.65 -2.22 5.52
C GLY A 139 -13.05 -3.00 6.78
N GLU A 140 -13.93 -4.00 6.66
CA GLU A 140 -14.29 -4.89 7.78
C GLU A 140 -13.07 -5.65 8.33
N GLY A 141 -12.18 -6.13 7.45
CA GLY A 141 -10.94 -6.81 7.84
C GLY A 141 -9.98 -5.90 8.60
N VAL A 142 -9.82 -4.66 8.15
CA VAL A 142 -9.00 -3.63 8.83
C VAL A 142 -9.64 -3.25 10.17
N ALA A 143 -10.96 -3.04 10.22
CA ALA A 143 -11.69 -2.73 11.45
C ALA A 143 -11.52 -3.81 12.52
N ALA A 144 -11.65 -5.08 12.11
CA ALA A 144 -11.43 -6.22 13.01
C ALA A 144 -9.98 -6.28 13.53
N ALA A 145 -8.98 -6.00 12.67
CA ALA A 145 -7.58 -5.98 13.08
C ALA A 145 -7.26 -4.85 14.06
N ARG A 146 -7.88 -3.68 13.88
CA ARG A 146 -7.69 -2.47 14.70
C ARG A 146 -8.56 -2.44 15.95
N GLY A 147 -9.58 -3.29 16.05
CA GLY A 147 -10.54 -3.30 17.16
C GLY A 147 -11.44 -2.06 17.18
N VAL A 148 -11.82 -1.55 16.01
CA VAL A 148 -12.69 -0.37 15.84
C VAL A 148 -13.91 -0.71 14.98
N GLU A 149 -14.91 0.20 14.93
CA GLU A 149 -16.07 0.04 14.05
C GLU A 149 -15.67 0.29 12.57
N VAL A 150 -16.36 -0.36 11.64
CA VAL A 150 -16.06 -0.25 10.21
C VAL A 150 -16.28 1.16 9.66
N GLU A 151 -17.23 1.91 10.24
CA GLU A 151 -17.49 3.31 9.92
C GLU A 151 -16.30 4.21 10.25
N THR A 152 -15.56 3.89 11.32
CA THR A 152 -14.30 4.58 11.66
C THR A 152 -13.27 4.35 10.57
N VAL A 153 -13.06 3.10 10.13
CA VAL A 153 -12.13 2.78 9.04
C VAL A 153 -12.55 3.47 7.74
N ALA A 154 -13.85 3.49 7.44
CA ALA A 154 -14.36 4.16 6.25
C ALA A 154 -14.04 5.67 6.26
N ALA A 155 -14.27 6.35 7.39
CA ALA A 155 -14.00 7.77 7.55
C ALA A 155 -12.48 8.08 7.49
N GLU A 156 -11.66 7.33 8.23
CA GLU A 156 -10.20 7.49 8.27
C GLU A 156 -9.58 7.25 6.88
N SER A 157 -9.92 6.13 6.23
CA SER A 157 -9.39 5.78 4.91
C SER A 157 -9.82 6.78 3.83
N TRP A 158 -11.08 7.25 3.86
CA TRP A 158 -11.56 8.29 2.95
C TRP A 158 -10.80 9.60 3.12
N SER A 159 -10.65 10.07 4.36
CA SER A 159 -9.91 11.29 4.67
C SER A 159 -8.45 11.18 4.21
N THR A 160 -7.79 10.07 4.56
CA THR A 160 -6.39 9.81 4.19
C THR A 160 -6.21 9.77 2.68
N ALA A 161 -7.08 9.07 1.95
CA ALA A 161 -7.00 8.98 0.49
C ALA A 161 -7.28 10.33 -0.18
N SER A 162 -8.25 11.09 0.33
CA SER A 162 -8.58 12.43 -0.18
C SER A 162 -7.40 13.39 -0.02
N ASP A 163 -6.78 13.42 1.15
CA ASP A 163 -5.60 14.23 1.41
C ASP A 163 -4.40 13.77 0.59
N PHE A 164 -4.20 12.45 0.50
CA PHE A 164 -3.06 11.87 -0.23
C PHE A 164 -3.09 12.21 -1.72
N TYR A 165 -4.22 12.02 -2.38
CA TYR A 165 -4.38 12.26 -3.82
C TYR A 165 -4.81 13.70 -4.16
N GLY A 166 -5.11 14.54 -3.16
CA GLY A 166 -5.61 15.89 -3.37
C GLY A 166 -6.97 15.89 -4.05
N LEU A 167 -7.84 14.97 -3.65
CA LEU A 167 -9.22 14.91 -4.12
C LEU A 167 -9.99 16.00 -3.37
N GLY A 168 -10.03 17.22 -3.95
CA GLY A 168 -10.79 18.32 -3.35
C GLY A 168 -12.29 18.02 -3.29
N ASP A 169 -12.97 18.70 -2.35
CA ASP A 169 -14.43 18.71 -2.23
C ASP A 169 -15.15 19.15 -3.52
#